data_88ebd91b2a3f486d5d63d61c9558e628
#
_entry.id   88ebd91b2a3f486d5d63d61c9558e628
#
_cell.length_a   1.000
_cell.length_b   1.000
_cell.length_c   1.000
_cell.angle_alpha   90.00
_cell.angle_beta   90.00
_cell.angle_gamma   90.00
#
_symmetry.space_group_name_H-M   'P 1'
#
loop_
_entity.id
_entity.type
_entity.pdbx_description
1 polymer ?
#
loop_
_entity_poly.entity_id
_entity_poly.type
_entity_poly.pdbx_seq_one_letter_code
_entity_poly.pdbx_strand_id
1 'polypeptide(L)'
;LETPMVIALNQMDMAAKKGIRINLKKLEEILGVPVVPMVAITGRGIYELLEKVVEVVEKGGIKPPRIEYGKEVEERIKKLTELIEKVEFKYPARWTAIKLLENDEEVEKEIRKVKPDILKVARRVAKEIEKIHGHPCSTVITSERYEVASRIIREVQQIVCLLYTSDA
;
A
#
# COMPACT_ATOMS: atom_id res chain seq x y z
N LEU A 1 5.40 6.52 -1.23
CA LEU A 1 6.28 7.68 -0.96
C LEU A 1 7.76 7.27 -0.82
N GLU A 2 8.06 5.98 -0.87
CA GLU A 2 9.42 5.44 -0.68
C GLU A 2 10.07 5.87 0.64
N THR A 3 9.25 6.06 1.66
CA THR A 3 9.68 6.47 2.99
C THR A 3 9.92 5.23 3.86
N PRO A 4 10.99 5.19 4.67
CA PRO A 4 11.19 4.15 5.65
C PRO A 4 9.97 4.01 6.57
N MET A 5 9.57 2.78 6.88
CA MET A 5 8.40 2.55 7.74
C MET A 5 8.53 1.28 8.58
N VAL A 6 7.79 1.24 9.65
CA VAL A 6 7.51 0.06 10.47
C VAL A 6 5.99 -0.08 10.58
N ILE A 7 5.47 -1.27 10.46
CA ILE A 7 4.04 -1.54 10.59
C ILE A 7 3.72 -1.99 12.01
N ALA A 8 2.86 -1.23 12.69
CA ALA A 8 2.26 -1.61 13.96
C ALA A 8 0.98 -2.41 13.71
N LEU A 9 1.05 -3.74 13.78
CA LEU A 9 -0.10 -4.62 13.59
C LEU A 9 -0.89 -4.71 14.90
N ASN A 10 -1.85 -3.81 15.06
CA ASN A 10 -2.61 -3.64 16.29
C ASN A 10 -3.81 -4.61 16.40
N GLN A 11 -4.41 -4.67 17.59
CA GLN A 11 -5.59 -5.50 17.92
C GLN A 11 -5.35 -7.02 17.76
N MET A 12 -4.14 -7.50 18.05
CA MET A 12 -3.79 -8.92 17.95
C MET A 12 -4.60 -9.80 18.91
N ASP A 13 -5.06 -9.25 20.04
CA ASP A 13 -5.97 -9.91 20.97
C ASP A 13 -7.37 -10.14 20.35
N MET A 14 -7.87 -9.17 19.58
CA MET A 14 -9.14 -9.30 18.87
C MET A 14 -9.05 -10.30 17.71
N ALA A 15 -7.92 -10.30 16.99
CA ALA A 15 -7.66 -11.30 15.97
C ALA A 15 -7.66 -12.72 16.58
N ALA A 16 -6.96 -12.91 17.69
CA ALA A 16 -6.92 -14.19 18.38
C ALA A 16 -8.31 -14.64 18.87
N LYS A 17 -9.11 -13.75 19.45
CA LYS A 17 -10.50 -14.03 19.87
C LYS A 17 -11.40 -14.46 18.71
N LYS A 18 -11.13 -13.99 17.49
CA LYS A 18 -11.84 -14.38 16.28
C LYS A 18 -11.27 -15.63 15.61
N GLY A 19 -10.31 -16.31 16.21
CA GLY A 19 -9.62 -17.46 15.64
C GLY A 19 -8.72 -17.10 14.43
N ILE A 20 -8.35 -15.82 14.29
CA ILE A 20 -7.48 -15.37 13.21
C ILE A 20 -6.03 -15.47 13.66
N ARG A 21 -5.23 -16.23 12.93
CA ARG A 21 -3.77 -16.26 13.07
C ARG A 21 -3.12 -15.61 11.87
N ILE A 22 -2.09 -14.80 12.13
CA ILE A 22 -1.35 -14.07 11.09
C ILE A 22 0.10 -14.55 11.11
N ASN A 23 0.60 -15.00 9.97
CA ASN A 23 2.01 -15.32 9.80
C ASN A 23 2.80 -14.01 9.64
N LEU A 24 3.31 -13.49 10.75
CA LEU A 24 4.03 -12.21 10.80
C LEU A 24 5.29 -12.23 9.94
N LYS A 25 6.06 -13.31 9.98
CA LYS A 25 7.29 -13.45 9.20
C LYS A 25 7.01 -13.36 7.71
N LYS A 26 6.01 -14.08 7.23
CA LYS A 26 5.60 -14.03 5.83
C LYS A 26 5.06 -12.65 5.44
N LEU A 27 4.34 -12.00 6.35
CA LEU A 27 3.86 -10.64 6.13
C LEU A 27 5.00 -9.64 5.98
N GLU A 28 6.04 -9.73 6.82
CA GLU A 28 7.27 -8.93 6.70
C GLU A 28 8.00 -9.20 5.38
N GLU A 29 8.13 -10.48 4.98
CA GLU A 29 8.76 -10.86 3.71
C GLU A 29 8.02 -10.25 2.50
N ILE A 30 6.70 -10.31 2.49
CA ILE A 30 5.87 -9.76 1.40
C ILE A 30 5.92 -8.24 1.37
N LEU A 31 5.83 -7.59 2.53
CA LEU A 31 5.79 -6.13 2.62
C LEU A 31 7.19 -5.49 2.62
N GLY A 32 8.24 -6.30 2.83
CA GLY A 32 9.63 -5.85 2.86
C GLY A 32 9.94 -4.83 3.95
N VAL A 33 9.09 -4.76 4.98
CA VAL A 33 9.24 -3.84 6.12
C VAL A 33 8.93 -4.57 7.42
N PRO A 34 9.52 -4.17 8.55
CA PRO A 34 9.23 -4.77 9.84
C PRO A 34 7.75 -4.65 10.23
N VAL A 35 7.20 -5.71 10.82
CA VAL A 35 5.81 -5.74 11.34
C VAL A 35 5.84 -6.12 12.81
N VAL A 36 5.38 -5.23 13.67
CA VAL A 36 5.34 -5.44 15.12
C VAL A 36 3.91 -5.72 15.57
N PRO A 37 3.63 -6.94 16.09
CA PRO A 37 2.32 -7.26 16.64
C PRO A 37 2.12 -6.53 17.96
N MET A 38 0.95 -5.91 18.16
CA MET A 38 0.70 -5.14 19.37
C MET A 38 -0.75 -5.16 19.82
N VAL A 39 -0.94 -4.75 21.07
CA VAL A 39 -2.24 -4.47 21.68
C VAL A 39 -2.10 -3.13 22.39
N ALA A 40 -2.37 -2.04 21.69
CA ALA A 40 -2.08 -0.68 22.14
C ALA A 40 -2.76 -0.32 23.47
N ILE A 41 -3.99 -0.78 23.68
CA ILE A 41 -4.76 -0.54 24.93
C ILE A 41 -4.11 -1.12 26.19
N THR A 42 -3.27 -2.16 26.05
CA THR A 42 -2.55 -2.79 27.16
C THR A 42 -1.06 -2.42 27.20
N GLY A 43 -0.58 -1.68 26.22
CA GLY A 43 0.84 -1.36 26.04
C GLY A 43 1.70 -2.48 25.47
N ARG A 44 1.14 -3.67 25.22
CA ARG A 44 1.87 -4.80 24.65
C ARG A 44 2.38 -4.48 23.26
N GLY A 45 3.67 -4.68 23.00
CA GLY A 45 4.32 -4.46 21.72
C GLY A 45 4.80 -3.02 21.50
N ILE A 46 4.56 -2.08 22.43
CA ILE A 46 4.99 -0.67 22.27
C ILE A 46 6.51 -0.56 22.32
N TYR A 47 7.17 -1.25 23.25
CA TYR A 47 8.61 -1.20 23.39
C TYR A 47 9.29 -1.78 22.14
N GLU A 48 8.87 -2.93 21.68
CA GLU A 48 9.35 -3.59 20.48
C GLU A 48 9.13 -2.71 19.21
N LEU A 49 8.02 -1.96 19.16
CA LEU A 49 7.77 -1.01 18.08
C LEU A 49 8.81 0.12 18.07
N LEU A 50 9.09 0.69 19.25
CA LEU A 50 10.08 1.78 19.37
C LEU A 50 11.49 1.29 19.02
N GLU A 51 11.88 0.10 19.49
CA GLU A 51 13.17 -0.51 19.10
C GLU A 51 13.27 -0.70 17.58
N LYS A 52 12.21 -1.21 16.94
CA LYS A 52 12.18 -1.38 15.48
C LYS A 52 12.25 -0.06 14.72
N VAL A 53 11.62 0.98 15.22
CA VAL A 53 11.72 2.33 14.61
C VAL A 53 13.17 2.83 14.65
N VAL A 54 13.85 2.72 15.80
CA VAL A 54 15.25 3.11 15.94
C VAL A 54 16.14 2.28 15.00
N GLU A 55 15.96 0.97 14.99
CA GLU A 55 16.72 0.05 14.10
C GLU A 55 16.58 0.44 12.62
N VAL A 56 15.36 0.76 12.17
CA VAL A 56 15.11 1.15 10.78
C VAL A 56 15.77 2.48 10.45
N VAL A 57 15.75 3.44 11.38
CA VAL A 57 16.44 4.74 11.19
C VAL A 57 17.96 4.57 11.12
N GLU A 58 18.54 3.79 12.04
CA GLU A 58 20.00 3.56 12.09
C GLU A 58 20.53 2.82 10.87
N LYS A 59 19.75 1.90 10.30
CA LYS A 59 20.10 1.17 9.07
C LYS A 59 19.90 1.98 7.78
N GLY A 60 19.61 3.27 7.88
CA GLY A 60 19.40 4.14 6.71
C GLY A 60 18.05 3.96 6.02
N GLY A 61 17.12 3.29 6.71
CA GLY A 61 15.76 3.05 6.24
C GLY A 61 15.62 1.85 5.30
N ILE A 62 14.60 1.04 5.54
CA ILE A 62 14.18 -0.04 4.64
C ILE A 62 13.06 0.51 3.77
N LYS A 63 13.29 0.55 2.45
CA LYS A 63 12.24 0.95 1.51
C LYS A 63 11.32 -0.24 1.23
N PRO A 64 10.00 -0.06 1.31
CA PRO A 64 9.06 -1.12 0.96
C PRO A 64 9.22 -1.51 -0.51
N PRO A 65 8.99 -2.78 -0.86
CA PRO A 65 9.01 -3.21 -2.24
C PRO A 65 7.90 -2.53 -3.03
N ARG A 66 8.12 -2.43 -4.31
CA ARG A 66 7.13 -1.87 -5.23
C ARG A 66 5.95 -2.83 -5.35
N ILE A 67 4.76 -2.37 -5.00
CA ILE A 67 3.52 -3.09 -5.25
C ILE A 67 3.10 -2.86 -6.70
N GLU A 68 2.86 -3.95 -7.43
CA GLU A 68 2.39 -3.92 -8.80
C GLU A 68 0.90 -4.24 -8.85
N TYR A 69 0.19 -3.49 -9.69
CA TYR A 69 -1.23 -3.68 -10.00
C TYR A 69 -1.42 -4.67 -11.16
N GLY A 70 -2.63 -4.87 -11.61
CA GLY A 70 -2.90 -5.65 -12.81
C GLY A 70 -2.13 -5.14 -14.02
N LYS A 71 -1.70 -6.04 -14.90
CA LYS A 71 -0.80 -5.75 -16.03
C LYS A 71 -1.23 -4.54 -16.86
N GLU A 72 -2.51 -4.45 -17.17
CA GLU A 72 -3.06 -3.36 -18.00
C GLU A 72 -2.99 -1.99 -17.32
N VAL A 73 -3.24 -1.95 -16.01
CA VAL A 73 -3.12 -0.73 -15.20
C VAL A 73 -1.65 -0.36 -15.02
N GLU A 74 -0.81 -1.35 -14.73
CA GLU A 74 0.63 -1.17 -14.52
C GLU A 74 1.36 -0.60 -15.75
N GLU A 75 1.05 -1.09 -16.95
CA GLU A 75 1.59 -0.56 -18.20
C GLU A 75 1.26 0.93 -18.40
N ARG A 76 0.08 1.35 -17.99
CA ARG A 76 -0.38 2.73 -18.08
C ARG A 76 0.25 3.64 -17.03
N ILE A 77 0.37 3.13 -15.80
CA ILE A 77 1.12 3.82 -14.74
C ILE A 77 2.56 4.03 -15.18
N LYS A 78 3.20 3.02 -15.77
CA LYS A 78 4.58 3.10 -16.25
C LYS A 78 4.75 4.20 -17.30
N LYS A 79 3.88 4.26 -18.31
CA LYS A 79 3.92 5.31 -19.34
C LYS A 79 3.85 6.71 -18.75
N LEU A 80 2.99 6.92 -17.75
CA LEU A 80 2.84 8.21 -17.10
C LEU A 80 4.04 8.52 -16.19
N THR A 81 4.56 7.51 -15.50
CA THR A 81 5.76 7.60 -14.66
C THR A 81 6.97 8.08 -15.47
N GLU A 82 7.24 7.46 -16.63
CA GLU A 82 8.34 7.82 -17.52
C GLU A 82 8.27 9.28 -18.02
N LEU A 83 7.08 9.85 -18.12
CA LEU A 83 6.90 11.26 -18.46
C LEU A 83 7.18 12.18 -17.28
N ILE A 84 6.80 11.76 -16.06
CA ILE A 84 7.02 12.54 -14.84
C ILE A 84 8.49 12.51 -14.43
N GLU A 85 9.20 11.41 -14.64
CA GLU A 85 10.64 11.28 -14.37
C GLU A 85 11.50 12.28 -15.17
N LYS A 86 11.00 12.79 -16.31
CA LYS A 86 11.68 13.81 -17.12
C LYS A 86 11.54 15.24 -16.58
N VAL A 87 10.87 15.37 -15.43
CA VAL A 87 10.57 16.66 -14.82
C VAL A 87 11.02 16.60 -13.36
N GLU A 88 11.71 17.64 -12.92
CA GLU A 88 12.04 17.76 -11.49
C GLU A 88 10.77 18.02 -10.71
N PHE A 89 10.39 17.06 -9.85
CA PHE A 89 9.17 17.12 -9.06
C PHE A 89 9.41 16.61 -7.65
N LYS A 90 8.74 17.22 -6.67
CA LYS A 90 8.98 16.96 -5.23
C LYS A 90 8.58 15.57 -4.74
N TYR A 91 7.75 14.85 -5.50
CA TYR A 91 7.26 13.53 -5.12
C TYR A 91 7.76 12.45 -6.09
N PRO A 92 7.87 11.17 -5.65
CA PRO A 92 8.24 10.08 -6.53
C PRO A 92 7.33 9.98 -7.76
N ALA A 93 7.91 9.80 -8.94
CA ALA A 93 7.18 9.86 -10.21
C ALA A 93 6.03 8.87 -10.31
N ARG A 94 6.25 7.61 -9.86
CA ARG A 94 5.19 6.59 -9.85
C ARG A 94 4.05 6.95 -8.89
N TRP A 95 4.35 7.43 -7.70
CA TRP A 95 3.33 7.87 -6.75
C TRP A 95 2.49 9.00 -7.35
N THR A 96 3.16 9.97 -7.96
CA THR A 96 2.53 11.09 -8.65
C THR A 96 1.64 10.60 -9.81
N ALA A 97 2.11 9.65 -10.62
CA ALA A 97 1.33 9.05 -11.69
C ALA A 97 0.02 8.43 -11.17
N ILE A 98 0.11 7.63 -10.11
CA ILE A 98 -1.06 7.00 -9.49
C ILE A 98 -2.03 8.06 -8.95
N LYS A 99 -1.52 9.09 -8.28
CA LYS A 99 -2.34 10.19 -7.75
C LYS A 99 -3.07 10.98 -8.84
N LEU A 100 -2.42 11.23 -9.97
CA LEU A 100 -3.07 11.85 -11.11
C LEU A 100 -4.17 10.97 -11.72
N LEU A 101 -3.99 9.65 -11.73
CA LEU A 101 -5.01 8.70 -12.18
C LEU A 101 -6.20 8.58 -11.20
N GLU A 102 -5.97 8.91 -9.92
CA GLU A 102 -7.02 9.02 -8.91
C GLU A 102 -7.75 10.37 -8.92
N ASN A 103 -7.35 11.31 -9.80
CA ASN A 103 -7.83 12.69 -9.83
C ASN A 103 -7.57 13.46 -8.52
N ASP A 104 -6.38 13.28 -7.90
CA ASP A 104 -5.98 14.00 -6.71
C ASP A 104 -5.73 15.48 -7.06
N GLU A 105 -6.60 16.36 -6.56
CA GLU A 105 -6.59 17.79 -6.91
C GLU A 105 -5.32 18.50 -6.47
N GLU A 106 -4.74 18.12 -5.33
CA GLU A 106 -3.52 18.76 -4.82
C GLU A 106 -2.32 18.42 -5.71
N VAL A 107 -2.21 17.17 -6.12
CA VAL A 107 -1.14 16.74 -7.05
C VAL A 107 -1.36 17.36 -8.43
N GLU A 108 -2.61 17.46 -8.91
CA GLU A 108 -2.90 18.16 -10.17
C GLU A 108 -2.49 19.63 -10.13
N LYS A 109 -2.78 20.35 -9.04
CA LYS A 109 -2.39 21.76 -8.86
C LYS A 109 -0.87 21.93 -8.93
N GLU A 110 -0.12 21.04 -8.28
CA GLU A 110 1.34 21.12 -8.29
C GLU A 110 1.93 20.77 -9.67
N ILE A 111 1.46 19.73 -10.33
CA ILE A 111 1.91 19.36 -11.70
C ILE A 111 1.57 20.46 -12.70
N ARG A 112 0.44 21.15 -12.54
CA ARG A 112 0.04 22.26 -13.41
C ARG A 112 1.04 23.40 -13.40
N LYS A 113 1.69 23.66 -12.25
CA LYS A 113 2.73 24.71 -12.13
C LYS A 113 4.01 24.33 -12.86
N VAL A 114 4.35 23.05 -12.93
CA VAL A 114 5.63 22.57 -13.44
C VAL A 114 5.52 22.16 -14.92
N LYS A 115 4.54 21.33 -15.27
CA LYS A 115 4.33 20.85 -16.65
C LYS A 115 2.86 20.47 -16.91
N PRO A 116 2.01 21.43 -17.32
CA PRO A 116 0.58 21.21 -17.50
C PRO A 116 0.23 20.15 -18.56
N ASP A 117 1.12 19.88 -19.52
CA ASP A 117 0.87 18.86 -20.55
C ASP A 117 0.79 17.43 -19.97
N ILE A 118 1.43 17.17 -18.85
CA ILE A 118 1.31 15.87 -18.14
C ILE A 118 -0.15 15.60 -17.78
N LEU A 119 -0.92 16.62 -17.38
CA LEU A 119 -2.34 16.47 -17.04
C LEU A 119 -3.19 16.00 -18.22
N LYS A 120 -2.86 16.49 -19.43
CA LYS A 120 -3.56 16.04 -20.66
C LYS A 120 -3.30 14.55 -20.91
N VAL A 121 -2.06 14.10 -20.72
CA VAL A 121 -1.69 12.70 -20.86
C VAL A 121 -2.34 11.86 -19.76
N ALA A 122 -2.31 12.30 -18.49
CA ALA A 122 -2.94 11.61 -17.37
C ALA A 122 -4.44 11.38 -17.61
N ARG A 123 -5.16 12.42 -18.05
CA ARG A 123 -6.60 12.30 -18.39
C ARG A 123 -6.86 11.35 -19.55
N ARG A 124 -6.00 11.31 -20.57
CA ARG A 124 -6.13 10.35 -21.68
C ARG A 124 -5.91 8.93 -21.16
N VAL A 125 -4.87 8.70 -20.37
CA VAL A 125 -4.57 7.41 -19.79
C VAL A 125 -5.69 6.95 -18.86
N ALA A 126 -6.25 7.84 -18.03
CA ALA A 126 -7.40 7.54 -17.19
C ALA A 126 -8.61 7.07 -18.00
N LYS A 127 -8.93 7.77 -19.10
CA LYS A 127 -10.02 7.37 -20.02
C LYS A 127 -9.77 6.02 -20.71
N GLU A 128 -8.51 5.67 -21.01
CA GLU A 128 -8.17 4.35 -21.54
C GLU A 128 -8.47 3.25 -20.51
N ILE A 129 -8.12 3.47 -19.23
CA ILE A 129 -8.43 2.55 -18.13
C ILE A 129 -9.94 2.43 -17.97
N GLU A 130 -10.66 3.54 -17.92
CA GLU A 130 -12.13 3.58 -17.82
C GLU A 130 -12.81 2.80 -18.95
N LYS A 131 -12.32 2.94 -20.17
CA LYS A 131 -12.86 2.24 -21.34
C LYS A 131 -12.68 0.71 -21.25
N ILE A 132 -11.57 0.25 -20.66
CA ILE A 132 -11.27 -1.18 -20.52
C ILE A 132 -12.10 -1.79 -19.40
N HIS A 133 -12.18 -1.10 -18.26
CA HIS A 133 -12.79 -1.65 -17.04
C HIS A 133 -14.28 -1.28 -16.87
N GLY A 134 -14.79 -0.32 -17.62
CA GLY A 134 -16.18 0.15 -17.52
C GLY A 134 -16.51 0.96 -16.27
N HIS A 135 -15.48 1.36 -15.50
CA HIS A 135 -15.60 2.11 -14.26
C HIS A 135 -14.65 3.30 -14.23
N PRO A 136 -14.94 4.36 -13.44
CA PRO A 136 -14.01 5.47 -13.25
C PRO A 136 -12.61 5.01 -12.84
N CYS A 137 -11.58 5.64 -13.37
CA CYS A 137 -10.19 5.24 -13.13
C CYS A 137 -9.83 5.17 -11.64
N SER A 138 -10.31 6.12 -10.83
CA SER A 138 -10.12 6.10 -9.37
C SER A 138 -10.71 4.85 -8.71
N THR A 139 -11.87 4.39 -9.19
CA THR A 139 -12.49 3.14 -8.72
C THR A 139 -11.65 1.93 -9.11
N VAL A 140 -11.13 1.89 -10.33
CA VAL A 140 -10.25 0.81 -10.80
C VAL A 140 -8.99 0.74 -9.94
N ILE A 141 -8.30 1.86 -9.71
CA ILE A 141 -7.10 1.92 -8.84
C ILE A 141 -7.42 1.45 -7.42
N THR A 142 -8.57 1.83 -6.89
CA THR A 142 -9.01 1.39 -5.55
C THR A 142 -9.25 -0.13 -5.54
N SER A 143 -9.90 -0.69 -6.55
CA SER A 143 -10.13 -2.13 -6.69
C SER A 143 -8.82 -2.92 -6.78
N GLU A 144 -7.85 -2.42 -7.54
CA GLU A 144 -6.51 -3.00 -7.62
C GLU A 144 -5.81 -3.07 -6.25
N ARG A 145 -5.94 -2.01 -5.42
CA ARG A 145 -5.41 -2.01 -4.04
C ARG A 145 -6.08 -3.08 -3.18
N TYR A 146 -7.39 -3.22 -3.28
CA TYR A 146 -8.11 -4.26 -2.56
C TYR A 146 -7.72 -5.67 -3.02
N GLU A 147 -7.49 -5.87 -4.31
CA GLU A 147 -7.01 -7.15 -4.84
C GLU A 147 -5.63 -7.51 -4.30
N VAL A 148 -4.69 -6.55 -4.29
CA VAL A 148 -3.38 -6.74 -3.67
C VAL A 148 -3.50 -7.08 -2.19
N ALA A 149 -4.31 -6.34 -1.43
CA ALA A 149 -4.53 -6.59 -0.01
C ALA A 149 -5.14 -7.99 0.22
N SER A 150 -6.13 -8.37 -0.58
CA SER A 150 -6.77 -9.69 -0.51
C SER A 150 -5.78 -10.83 -0.82
N ARG A 151 -4.89 -10.63 -1.77
CA ARG A 151 -3.83 -11.60 -2.08
C ARG A 151 -2.88 -11.79 -0.89
N ILE A 152 -2.44 -10.69 -0.28
CA ILE A 152 -1.59 -10.73 0.93
C ILE A 152 -2.30 -11.46 2.06
N ILE A 153 -3.58 -11.12 2.33
CA ILE A 153 -4.38 -11.75 3.37
C ILE A 153 -4.45 -13.26 3.17
N ARG A 154 -4.73 -13.74 1.95
CA ARG A 154 -4.78 -15.18 1.63
C ARG A 154 -3.48 -15.91 1.92
N GLU A 155 -2.35 -15.22 1.80
CA GLU A 155 -1.03 -15.81 2.04
C GLU A 155 -0.62 -15.83 3.51
N VAL A 156 -1.08 -14.88 4.32
CA VAL A 156 -0.60 -14.69 5.69
C VAL A 156 -1.62 -15.03 6.76
N GLN A 157 -2.92 -15.06 6.44
CA GLN A 157 -4.00 -15.29 7.39
C GLN A 157 -4.44 -16.75 7.38
N GLN A 158 -4.62 -17.30 8.59
CA GLN A 158 -5.26 -18.59 8.80
C GLN A 158 -6.43 -18.41 9.78
N ILE A 159 -7.58 -18.95 9.41
CA ILE A 159 -8.74 -19.02 10.32
C ILE A 159 -8.71 -20.37 11.01
N VAL A 160 -8.50 -20.36 12.31
CA VAL A 160 -8.56 -21.55 13.16
C VAL A 160 -9.97 -21.63 13.71
N CYS A 161 -10.70 -22.69 13.36
CA CYS A 161 -11.98 -22.95 13.97
C CYS A 161 -11.76 -23.18 15.50
N LEU A 162 -12.24 -22.27 16.31
CA LEU A 162 -12.29 -22.47 17.75
C LEU A 162 -13.38 -23.50 18.00
N LEU A 163 -13.01 -24.80 18.08
CA LEU A 163 -13.91 -25.80 18.60
C LEU A 163 -14.25 -25.36 20.05
N TYR A 164 -15.48 -24.97 20.25
CA TYR A 164 -16.05 -24.80 21.58
C TYR A 164 -16.04 -26.18 22.24
N THR A 165 -15.01 -26.51 23.00
CA THR A 165 -15.10 -27.54 23.97
C THR A 165 -15.96 -26.97 25.08
N SER A 166 -17.25 -27.29 25.08
CA SER A 166 -18.11 -27.15 26.22
C SER A 166 -17.59 -28.15 27.23
N ASP A 167 -16.74 -27.69 28.16
CA ASP A 167 -16.49 -28.44 29.40
C ASP A 167 -17.78 -28.40 30.17
N ALA A 168 -18.44 -29.57 30.23
CA ALA A 168 -19.57 -29.86 31.08
C ALA A 168 -19.12 -30.02 32.54
#